data_3804fe82a3e0dbe2145c916a152c61fa
#
_entry.id   3804fe82a3e0dbe2145c916a152c61fa
#
_cell.length_a   1.000
_cell.length_b   1.000
_cell.length_c   1.000
_cell.angle_alpha   90.00
_cell.angle_beta   90.00
_cell.angle_gamma   90.00
#
_symmetry.space_group_name_H-M   'P 1'
#
loop_
_entity.id
_entity.type
_entity.pdbx_description
1 polymer ?
#
loop_
_entity_poly.entity_id
_entity_poly.type
_entity_poly.pdbx_seq_one_letter_code
_entity_poly.pdbx_strand_id
1 'polypeptide(L)'
;MKCTLPGKLLTNSIDTYFPEYLAKNSHSARQFTSLLCLSMAIAGFLFSLISSTANAQIEVTLDENMSTPIFNSTLSEDAEPRPDILYSALNKNTIVGEVLNNFSYPIELVRITATVYDKNGIIVATGDKYVNDYLIKPGNRSGFDIFLDETLPSKSKYTLTTSFEKSEDDKPEALQLSIGKNSKSSNTFRVLGEVMNQGKDDANAVKVSAIFYDEKHKVIDTDYVFTNPDIISPNKKAPFEFSFYVDNPEKIKSMAFNVQSDEYSLITDNGQNNTIPQQ
;
A
#
# COMPACT_ATOMS: atom_id res chain seq x y z
N MET A 1 -8.97 -38.10 -49.48
CA MET A 1 -9.95 -37.79 -48.42
C MET A 1 -9.34 -36.74 -47.53
N LYS A 2 -9.90 -35.53 -47.55
CA LYS A 2 -9.49 -34.39 -46.76
C LYS A 2 -10.21 -34.45 -45.39
N CYS A 3 -9.52 -34.31 -44.29
CA CYS A 3 -10.11 -33.93 -43.01
C CYS A 3 -9.35 -32.72 -42.44
N THR A 4 -10.00 -31.60 -42.48
CA THR A 4 -9.63 -30.36 -41.85
C THR A 4 -10.21 -30.32 -40.45
N LEU A 5 -9.37 -30.01 -39.44
CA LEU A 5 -9.81 -29.62 -38.09
C LEU A 5 -9.55 -28.13 -37.87
N PRO A 6 -10.51 -27.38 -37.34
CA PRO A 6 -10.26 -25.99 -36.99
C PRO A 6 -9.78 -25.87 -35.54
N GLY A 7 -8.56 -25.39 -35.38
CA GLY A 7 -8.05 -24.97 -34.08
C GLY A 7 -8.60 -23.61 -33.68
N LYS A 8 -9.35 -23.54 -32.58
CA LYS A 8 -9.62 -22.30 -31.87
C LYS A 8 -8.58 -22.13 -30.79
N LEU A 9 -7.66 -21.22 -31.01
CA LEU A 9 -6.84 -20.64 -29.93
C LEU A 9 -7.75 -19.75 -29.09
N LEU A 10 -7.98 -20.13 -27.85
CA LEU A 10 -8.50 -19.26 -26.81
C LEU A 10 -7.34 -18.44 -26.26
N THR A 11 -7.20 -17.22 -26.72
CA THR A 11 -6.37 -16.21 -26.05
C THR A 11 -7.18 -15.68 -24.87
N ASN A 12 -6.83 -16.09 -23.66
CA ASN A 12 -7.28 -15.40 -22.46
C ASN A 12 -6.54 -14.06 -22.40
N SER A 13 -7.21 -12.98 -22.80
CA SER A 13 -6.77 -11.63 -22.47
C SER A 13 -7.10 -11.40 -21.01
N ILE A 14 -6.07 -11.35 -20.19
CA ILE A 14 -6.18 -10.78 -18.86
C ILE A 14 -6.24 -9.27 -19.08
N ASP A 15 -7.45 -8.71 -19.06
CA ASP A 15 -7.66 -7.29 -18.99
C ASP A 15 -7.17 -6.81 -17.61
N THR A 16 -5.93 -6.36 -17.57
CA THR A 16 -5.43 -5.57 -16.47
C THR A 16 -6.19 -4.25 -16.44
N TYR A 17 -7.09 -4.12 -15.51
CA TYR A 17 -7.71 -2.85 -15.14
C TYR A 17 -6.62 -1.92 -14.57
N PHE A 18 -5.95 -1.18 -15.45
CA PHE A 18 -5.27 0.05 -15.08
C PHE A 18 -6.29 1.18 -15.20
N PRO A 19 -6.64 1.88 -14.14
CA PRO A 19 -7.49 3.05 -14.31
C PRO A 19 -6.75 4.12 -15.11
N GLU A 20 -7.41 4.69 -16.10
CA GLU A 20 -6.99 5.82 -16.95
C GLU A 20 -6.67 7.13 -16.17
N TYR A 21 -6.41 7.02 -14.90
CA TYR A 21 -6.26 8.12 -13.96
C TYR A 21 -4.99 8.96 -14.16
N LEU A 22 -3.96 8.42 -14.81
CA LEU A 22 -2.71 9.14 -15.05
C LEU A 22 -2.72 10.03 -16.31
N ALA A 23 -3.80 10.03 -17.10
CA ALA A 23 -3.82 10.75 -18.38
C ALA A 23 -4.44 12.15 -18.31
N LYS A 24 -5.04 12.59 -17.21
CA LYS A 24 -5.79 13.86 -17.15
C LYS A 24 -5.07 15.05 -16.56
N ASN A 25 -3.94 14.91 -15.91
CA ASN A 25 -3.24 16.02 -15.26
C ASN A 25 -1.94 16.47 -15.93
N SER A 26 -1.75 16.20 -17.24
CA SER A 26 -0.63 16.78 -18.00
C SER A 26 -1.05 18.02 -18.78
N HIS A 27 -1.43 19.11 -18.11
CA HIS A 27 -1.49 20.44 -18.67
C HIS A 27 -0.19 21.21 -18.39
N SER A 28 0.93 20.73 -18.91
CA SER A 28 2.12 21.58 -19.10
C SER A 28 3.16 20.88 -19.98
N ALA A 29 2.84 20.63 -21.24
CA ALA A 29 3.85 20.30 -22.23
C ALA A 29 3.37 20.76 -23.62
N ARG A 30 3.29 22.07 -23.81
CA ARG A 30 3.32 22.67 -25.17
C ARG A 30 4.25 23.86 -25.11
N GLN A 31 5.39 23.65 -25.68
CA GLN A 31 6.23 24.50 -26.53
C GLN A 31 7.70 24.17 -26.25
N PHE A 32 8.31 23.49 -27.19
CA PHE A 32 9.59 23.83 -27.81
C PHE A 32 9.94 22.73 -28.80
N THR A 33 9.38 22.86 -30.02
CA THR A 33 10.00 22.32 -31.22
C THR A 33 10.70 23.45 -31.86
N SER A 34 11.97 23.35 -32.07
CA SER A 34 12.73 23.54 -33.31
C SER A 34 14.14 24.05 -33.03
N LEU A 35 14.96 23.53 -33.82
CA LEU A 35 16.19 23.97 -34.44
C LEU A 35 17.51 23.39 -33.92
N LEU A 36 18.04 22.67 -34.82
CA LEU A 36 19.31 22.60 -35.54
C LEU A 36 20.36 21.63 -35.02
N CYS A 37 20.62 20.70 -35.95
CA CYS A 37 21.91 20.03 -36.15
C CYS A 37 23.03 21.05 -36.32
N LEU A 38 24.17 20.86 -35.70
CA LEU A 38 25.47 20.85 -36.36
C LEU A 38 26.65 20.51 -35.44
N SER A 39 27.39 19.49 -35.89
CA SER A 39 28.85 19.30 -35.87
C SER A 39 29.62 19.23 -34.54
N MET A 40 30.10 18.04 -34.29
CA MET A 40 31.53 17.60 -34.17
C MET A 40 32.46 18.28 -33.18
N ALA A 41 32.94 17.44 -32.32
CA ALA A 41 34.34 17.09 -32.06
C ALA A 41 34.93 17.48 -30.70
N ILE A 42 35.44 16.44 -30.03
CA ILE A 42 36.65 16.35 -29.19
C ILE A 42 36.53 16.88 -27.76
N ALA A 43 36.53 15.99 -26.84
CA ALA A 43 37.47 15.74 -25.78
C ALA A 43 36.79 14.96 -24.67
N GLY A 44 37.38 13.82 -24.33
CA GLY A 44 36.89 12.95 -23.26
C GLY A 44 36.97 13.61 -21.90
N PHE A 45 35.86 13.51 -21.22
CA PHE A 45 35.81 13.50 -19.77
C PHE A 45 34.90 12.36 -19.35
N LEU A 46 35.54 11.30 -18.90
CA LEU A 46 34.88 10.23 -18.17
C LEU A 46 34.31 10.80 -16.86
N PHE A 47 33.06 11.20 -16.87
CA PHE A 47 32.31 11.31 -15.64
C PHE A 47 31.57 9.99 -15.48
N SER A 48 32.14 9.08 -14.72
CA SER A 48 31.42 7.95 -14.15
C SER A 48 30.44 8.53 -13.11
N LEU A 49 29.20 8.75 -13.53
CA LEU A 49 28.08 8.89 -12.60
C LEU A 49 27.87 7.52 -11.95
N ILE A 50 28.55 7.30 -10.85
CA ILE A 50 28.17 6.25 -9.91
C ILE A 50 26.88 6.76 -9.26
N SER A 51 25.74 6.36 -9.79
CA SER A 51 24.50 6.43 -9.05
C SER A 51 24.57 5.35 -7.96
N SER A 52 25.07 5.72 -6.79
CA SER A 52 24.96 4.88 -5.60
C SER A 52 23.52 4.89 -5.16
N THR A 53 22.73 3.94 -5.62
CA THR A 53 21.45 3.61 -4.97
C THR A 53 21.79 2.97 -3.64
N ALA A 54 21.79 3.76 -2.58
CA ALA A 54 21.92 3.26 -1.22
C ALA A 54 20.66 2.46 -0.89
N ASN A 55 20.74 1.15 -0.99
CA ASN A 55 19.68 0.24 -0.53
C ASN A 55 19.84 0.03 0.97
N ALA A 56 19.06 0.73 1.78
CA ALA A 56 18.90 0.35 3.17
C ALA A 56 18.04 -0.91 3.23
N GLN A 57 18.60 -2.02 3.66
CA GLN A 57 17.90 -3.28 3.89
C GLN A 57 17.60 -3.41 5.38
N ILE A 58 16.34 -3.69 5.73
CA ILE A 58 15.96 -4.08 7.07
C ILE A 58 16.03 -5.60 7.12
N GLU A 59 17.01 -6.15 7.81
CA GLU A 59 17.12 -7.59 8.02
C GLU A 59 16.34 -7.96 9.28
N VAL A 60 15.30 -8.80 9.12
CA VAL A 60 14.50 -9.33 10.22
C VAL A 60 15.04 -10.71 10.58
N THR A 61 15.71 -10.83 11.71
CA THR A 61 16.10 -12.12 12.28
C THR A 61 15.05 -12.58 13.30
N LEU A 62 14.50 -13.77 13.10
CA LEU A 62 13.59 -14.40 14.06
C LEU A 62 14.42 -15.16 15.10
N ASP A 63 14.30 -14.78 16.37
CA ASP A 63 14.81 -15.57 17.47
C ASP A 63 13.83 -16.74 17.74
N GLU A 64 14.36 -17.95 17.87
CA GLU A 64 13.55 -19.19 18.00
C GLU A 64 12.67 -19.20 19.25
N ASN A 65 12.87 -18.28 20.20
CA ASN A 65 12.14 -18.18 21.47
C ASN A 65 11.31 -16.91 21.67
N MET A 66 11.31 -15.97 20.71
CA MET A 66 10.50 -14.75 20.81
C MET A 66 9.67 -14.56 19.55
N SER A 67 8.37 -14.50 19.72
CA SER A 67 7.38 -14.22 18.65
C SER A 67 7.35 -12.75 18.22
N THR A 68 8.42 -11.99 18.45
CA THR A 68 8.55 -10.59 18.05
C THR A 68 9.73 -10.43 17.11
N PRO A 69 9.54 -9.91 15.89
CA PRO A 69 10.65 -9.56 15.03
C PRO A 69 11.47 -8.42 15.67
N ILE A 70 12.78 -8.62 15.79
CA ILE A 70 13.69 -7.53 16.19
C ILE A 70 14.08 -6.81 14.91
N PHE A 71 13.64 -5.57 14.77
CA PHE A 71 14.08 -4.69 13.69
C PHE A 71 15.46 -4.13 14.04
N ASN A 72 16.51 -4.77 13.55
CA ASN A 72 17.85 -4.16 13.57
C ASN A 72 17.98 -3.27 12.34
N SER A 73 17.62 -2.00 12.46
CA SER A 73 17.98 -0.99 11.47
C SER A 73 19.43 -0.59 11.74
N THR A 74 20.40 -1.22 11.09
CA THR A 74 21.72 -0.60 10.91
C THR A 74 21.55 0.53 9.89
N LEU A 75 21.18 1.71 10.38
CA LEU A 75 21.18 2.91 9.57
C LEU A 75 22.65 3.22 9.27
N SER A 76 23.06 3.12 8.00
CA SER A 76 24.23 3.84 7.54
C SER A 76 23.90 5.34 7.64
N GLU A 77 24.80 6.14 8.14
CA GLU A 77 24.64 7.60 8.35
C GLU A 77 24.28 8.36 7.06
N ASP A 78 24.39 7.71 5.90
CA ASP A 78 24.11 8.21 4.55
C ASP A 78 22.82 7.63 3.92
N ALA A 79 21.95 6.96 4.68
CA ALA A 79 20.71 6.40 4.12
C ALA A 79 19.68 7.52 3.87
N GLU A 80 19.18 7.62 2.63
CA GLU A 80 18.09 8.53 2.30
C GLU A 80 16.89 8.29 3.24
N PRO A 81 16.27 9.37 3.77
CA PRO A 81 15.12 9.24 4.65
C PRO A 81 13.99 8.41 3.99
N ARG A 82 13.37 7.53 4.75
CA ARG A 82 12.30 6.64 4.27
C ARG A 82 11.16 6.58 5.26
N PRO A 83 9.93 6.27 4.80
CA PRO A 83 8.83 6.00 5.71
C PRO A 83 9.15 4.79 6.60
N ASP A 84 8.74 4.84 7.85
CA ASP A 84 9.02 3.78 8.82
C ASP A 84 8.09 2.57 8.62
N ILE A 85 8.65 1.39 8.43
CA ILE A 85 7.88 0.15 8.55
C ILE A 85 7.77 -0.18 10.03
N LEU A 86 6.60 0.05 10.62
CA LEU A 86 6.36 -0.15 12.05
C LEU A 86 6.21 -1.63 12.42
N TYR A 87 5.64 -2.41 11.52
CA TYR A 87 5.41 -3.82 11.70
C TYR A 87 5.36 -4.54 10.36
N SER A 88 5.87 -5.76 10.32
CA SER A 88 5.59 -6.71 9.25
C SER A 88 5.66 -8.15 9.74
N ALA A 89 4.90 -9.04 9.13
CA ALA A 89 4.94 -10.47 9.42
C ALA A 89 4.67 -11.28 8.15
N LEU A 90 5.44 -12.36 7.99
CA LEU A 90 5.18 -13.36 6.96
C LEU A 90 4.22 -14.41 7.53
N ASN A 91 3.05 -14.52 6.92
CA ASN A 91 2.03 -15.51 7.25
C ASN A 91 1.76 -16.38 6.02
N LYS A 92 2.17 -17.64 6.07
CA LYS A 92 2.17 -18.56 4.91
C LYS A 92 2.99 -17.96 3.75
N ASN A 93 2.32 -17.40 2.76
CA ASN A 93 2.92 -16.76 1.59
C ASN A 93 2.49 -15.29 1.42
N THR A 94 1.99 -14.67 2.47
CA THR A 94 1.63 -13.24 2.46
C THR A 94 2.41 -12.50 3.53
N ILE A 95 3.05 -11.40 3.17
CA ILE A 95 3.67 -10.48 4.11
C ILE A 95 2.68 -9.34 4.35
N VAL A 96 2.17 -9.23 5.57
CA VAL A 96 1.30 -8.12 5.99
C VAL A 96 2.08 -7.15 6.84
N GLY A 97 1.72 -5.87 6.79
CA GLY A 97 2.40 -4.88 7.61
C GLY A 97 1.77 -3.49 7.55
N GLU A 98 2.41 -2.57 8.24
CA GLU A 98 2.05 -1.16 8.23
C GLU A 98 3.27 -0.26 8.10
N VAL A 99 3.10 0.85 7.41
CA VAL A 99 4.10 1.90 7.23
C VAL A 99 3.57 3.22 7.80
N LEU A 100 4.44 3.99 8.42
CA LEU A 100 4.18 5.33 8.96
C LEU A 100 4.86 6.38 8.08
N ASN A 101 4.13 7.41 7.70
CA ASN A 101 4.74 8.62 7.20
C ASN A 101 5.32 9.45 8.36
N ASN A 102 6.62 9.34 8.58
CA ASN A 102 7.37 10.08 9.60
C ASN A 102 7.93 11.42 9.09
N PHE A 103 7.61 11.83 7.85
CA PHE A 103 7.99 13.12 7.30
C PHE A 103 7.00 14.22 7.74
N SER A 104 7.42 15.47 7.55
CA SER A 104 6.58 16.66 7.77
C SER A 104 5.73 17.04 6.55
N TYR A 105 5.73 16.24 5.51
CA TYR A 105 5.00 16.43 4.24
C TYR A 105 4.27 15.16 3.84
N PRO A 106 3.19 15.26 3.05
CA PRO A 106 2.50 14.09 2.52
C PRO A 106 3.39 13.30 1.56
N ILE A 107 3.20 11.99 1.53
CA ILE A 107 3.87 11.07 0.60
C ILE A 107 2.83 10.25 -0.16
N GLU A 108 3.19 9.90 -1.40
CA GLU A 108 2.36 9.10 -2.29
C GLU A 108 3.18 8.05 -3.03
N LEU A 109 2.50 7.16 -3.77
CA LEU A 109 3.14 6.07 -4.51
C LEU A 109 4.08 5.23 -3.64
N VAL A 110 3.74 5.08 -2.36
CA VAL A 110 4.52 4.27 -1.42
C VAL A 110 4.42 2.81 -1.81
N ARG A 111 5.55 2.24 -2.22
CA ARG A 111 5.66 0.84 -2.68
C ARG A 111 6.59 0.09 -1.75
N ILE A 112 6.14 -1.07 -1.31
CA ILE A 112 6.92 -2.00 -0.49
C ILE A 112 7.36 -3.15 -1.39
N THR A 113 8.66 -3.43 -1.39
CA THR A 113 9.24 -4.58 -2.10
C THR A 113 9.81 -5.55 -1.09
N ALA A 114 9.41 -6.81 -1.18
CA ALA A 114 9.89 -7.90 -0.35
C ALA A 114 10.87 -8.79 -1.14
N THR A 115 11.97 -9.17 -0.50
CA THR A 115 12.85 -10.23 -0.99
C THR A 115 12.94 -11.31 0.07
N VAL A 116 12.60 -12.54 -0.31
CA VAL A 116 12.55 -13.69 0.59
C VAL A 116 13.72 -14.62 0.34
N TYR A 117 14.36 -15.05 1.40
CA TYR A 117 15.53 -15.91 1.38
C TYR A 117 15.27 -17.23 2.09
N ASP A 118 15.85 -18.30 1.60
CA ASP A 118 15.90 -19.57 2.32
C ASP A 118 16.91 -19.52 3.49
N LYS A 119 17.03 -20.62 4.21
CA LYS A 119 17.99 -20.76 5.34
C LYS A 119 19.46 -20.60 4.95
N ASN A 120 19.81 -20.71 3.65
CA ASN A 120 21.16 -20.58 3.12
C ASN A 120 21.44 -19.15 2.57
N GLY A 121 20.44 -18.25 2.62
CA GLY A 121 20.54 -16.90 2.07
C GLY A 121 20.29 -16.82 0.56
N ILE A 122 19.72 -17.87 -0.05
CA ILE A 122 19.36 -17.89 -1.47
C ILE A 122 17.97 -17.24 -1.60
N ILE A 123 17.83 -16.32 -2.57
CA ILE A 123 16.54 -15.71 -2.89
C ILE A 123 15.59 -16.76 -3.44
N VAL A 124 14.43 -16.93 -2.82
CA VAL A 124 13.42 -17.92 -3.18
C VAL A 124 12.11 -17.31 -3.64
N ALA A 125 11.87 -16.04 -3.32
CA ALA A 125 10.72 -15.28 -3.80
C ALA A 125 11.00 -13.77 -3.74
N THR A 126 10.31 -13.02 -4.59
CA THR A 126 10.22 -11.57 -4.54
C THR A 126 8.79 -11.15 -4.79
N GLY A 127 8.36 -10.07 -4.18
CA GLY A 127 7.05 -9.49 -4.42
C GLY A 127 7.03 -8.03 -4.05
N ASP A 128 6.08 -7.29 -4.60
CA ASP A 128 5.92 -5.89 -4.25
C ASP A 128 4.46 -5.47 -4.34
N LYS A 129 4.11 -4.42 -3.62
CA LYS A 129 2.79 -3.82 -3.65
C LYS A 129 2.85 -2.37 -3.21
N TYR A 130 1.97 -1.56 -3.78
CA TYR A 130 1.66 -0.27 -3.21
C TYR A 130 0.86 -0.45 -1.93
N VAL A 131 1.08 0.43 -0.96
CA VAL A 131 0.26 0.46 0.26
C VAL A 131 -1.19 0.79 -0.08
N ASN A 132 -2.09 0.53 0.87
CA ASN A 132 -3.52 0.65 0.61
C ASN A 132 -3.99 2.09 0.37
N ASP A 133 -3.29 3.09 0.89
CA ASP A 133 -3.63 4.50 0.72
C ASP A 133 -2.87 5.14 -0.44
N TYR A 134 -3.55 6.03 -1.19
CA TYR A 134 -2.91 6.79 -2.27
C TYR A 134 -1.99 7.88 -1.73
N LEU A 135 -2.43 8.56 -0.66
CA LEU A 135 -1.73 9.63 0.01
C LEU A 135 -1.62 9.31 1.50
N ILE A 136 -0.41 9.39 2.06
CA ILE A 136 -0.20 9.25 3.50
C ILE A 136 0.22 10.61 4.04
N LYS A 137 -0.67 11.26 4.79
CA LYS A 137 -0.38 12.53 5.46
C LYS A 137 0.67 12.35 6.57
N PRO A 138 1.37 13.42 7.00
CA PRO A 138 2.31 13.38 8.12
C PRO A 138 1.70 12.71 9.37
N GLY A 139 2.42 11.76 9.94
CA GLY A 139 2.00 11.01 11.13
C GLY A 139 0.94 9.94 10.90
N ASN A 140 0.40 9.81 9.68
CA ASN A 140 -0.58 8.77 9.34
C ASN A 140 0.11 7.48 8.91
N ARG A 141 -0.66 6.39 8.96
CA ARG A 141 -0.23 5.04 8.62
C ARG A 141 -1.00 4.51 7.44
N SER A 142 -0.40 3.56 6.72
CA SER A 142 -1.07 2.77 5.69
C SER A 142 -0.67 1.31 5.80
N GLY A 143 -1.62 0.42 5.56
CA GLY A 143 -1.39 -1.01 5.53
C GLY A 143 -0.86 -1.48 4.17
N PHE A 144 -0.16 -2.62 4.18
CA PHE A 144 0.22 -3.35 2.98
C PHE A 144 0.12 -4.86 3.20
N ASP A 145 -0.18 -5.58 2.14
CA ASP A 145 -0.17 -7.04 2.07
C ASP A 145 0.52 -7.45 0.77
N ILE A 146 1.61 -8.19 0.83
CA ILE A 146 2.35 -8.68 -0.34
C ILE A 146 2.13 -10.17 -0.44
N PHE A 147 1.39 -10.60 -1.45
CA PHE A 147 1.22 -12.00 -1.78
C PHE A 147 2.43 -12.50 -2.58
N LEU A 148 2.93 -13.68 -2.21
CA LEU A 148 4.05 -14.36 -2.87
C LEU A 148 3.50 -15.63 -3.55
N ASP A 149 3.69 -15.73 -4.85
CA ASP A 149 3.15 -16.84 -5.65
C ASP A 149 3.84 -18.18 -5.36
N GLU A 150 5.05 -18.14 -4.80
CA GLU A 150 5.86 -19.30 -4.55
C GLU A 150 5.52 -19.99 -3.23
N THR A 151 5.67 -21.31 -3.18
CA THR A 151 5.66 -22.04 -1.92
C THR A 151 6.98 -21.84 -1.19
N LEU A 152 6.93 -21.11 -0.08
CA LEU A 152 8.12 -20.75 0.67
C LEU A 152 8.68 -21.94 1.47
N PRO A 153 10.00 -22.17 1.46
CA PRO A 153 10.65 -23.12 2.35
C PRO A 153 10.41 -22.79 3.83
N SER A 154 10.43 -23.80 4.68
CA SER A 154 10.39 -23.59 6.12
C SER A 154 11.61 -22.75 6.58
N LYS A 155 11.41 -21.84 7.54
CA LYS A 155 12.44 -20.93 8.07
C LYS A 155 12.98 -19.92 7.03
N SER A 156 12.16 -19.55 6.07
CA SER A 156 12.47 -18.41 5.18
C SER A 156 12.53 -17.11 6.00
N LYS A 157 13.46 -16.23 5.61
CA LYS A 157 13.58 -14.85 6.11
C LYS A 157 13.22 -13.90 4.98
N TYR A 158 12.93 -12.64 5.30
CA TYR A 158 12.68 -11.64 4.27
C TYR A 158 13.28 -10.28 4.65
N THR A 159 13.52 -9.47 3.65
CA THR A 159 13.84 -8.04 3.78
C THR A 159 12.79 -7.22 3.06
N LEU A 160 12.54 -6.02 3.55
CA LEU A 160 11.64 -5.06 2.93
C LEU A 160 12.41 -3.80 2.55
N THR A 161 12.07 -3.25 1.38
CA THR A 161 12.52 -1.94 0.93
C THR A 161 11.33 -1.09 0.56
N THR A 162 11.43 0.23 0.77
CA THR A 162 10.38 1.19 0.43
C THR A 162 10.85 2.13 -0.66
N SER A 163 9.95 2.47 -1.58
CA SER A 163 10.07 3.63 -2.46
C SER A 163 8.82 4.49 -2.32
N PHE A 164 8.93 5.78 -2.53
CA PHE A 164 7.82 6.72 -2.40
C PHE A 164 8.12 8.00 -3.18
N GLU A 165 7.11 8.83 -3.35
CA GLU A 165 7.26 10.18 -3.87
C GLU A 165 6.71 11.18 -2.84
N LYS A 166 7.34 12.36 -2.78
CA LYS A 166 6.78 13.48 -2.02
C LYS A 166 5.56 13.98 -2.77
N SER A 167 4.45 14.12 -2.08
CA SER A 167 3.25 14.72 -2.67
C SER A 167 3.19 16.23 -2.37
N GLU A 168 2.76 16.99 -3.36
CA GLU A 168 2.37 18.39 -3.17
C GLU A 168 0.86 18.51 -2.90
N ASP A 169 0.14 17.38 -2.92
CA ASP A 169 -1.29 17.33 -2.70
C ASP A 169 -1.60 17.26 -1.20
N ASP A 170 -2.36 18.21 -0.71
CA ASP A 170 -2.86 18.25 0.68
C ASP A 170 -4.39 18.25 0.63
N LYS A 171 -4.95 17.06 0.45
CA LYS A 171 -6.41 16.88 0.37
C LYS A 171 -7.10 17.41 1.62
N PRO A 172 -8.06 18.36 1.47
CA PRO A 172 -8.78 18.90 2.62
C PRO A 172 -9.58 17.80 3.33
N GLU A 173 -9.71 17.93 4.64
CA GLU A 173 -10.48 16.99 5.46
C GLU A 173 -11.97 17.30 5.35
N ALA A 174 -12.72 16.38 4.72
CA ALA A 174 -14.15 16.51 4.53
C ALA A 174 -14.93 15.18 4.54
N LEU A 175 -14.24 14.06 4.72
CA LEU A 175 -14.89 12.75 4.79
C LEU A 175 -15.03 12.32 6.25
N GLN A 176 -16.26 12.10 6.70
CA GLN A 176 -16.56 11.61 8.04
C GLN A 176 -16.85 10.12 7.99
N LEU A 177 -16.10 9.34 8.77
CA LEU A 177 -16.27 7.88 8.91
C LEU A 177 -17.18 7.56 10.09
N SER A 178 -18.07 6.61 9.89
CA SER A 178 -18.87 6.01 10.96
C SER A 178 -18.79 4.50 10.86
N ILE A 179 -18.25 3.86 11.89
CA ILE A 179 -18.20 2.39 11.98
C ILE A 179 -19.50 1.90 12.64
N GLY A 180 -20.15 0.99 11.95
CA GLY A 180 -21.38 0.35 12.43
C GLY A 180 -21.07 -0.95 13.15
N LYS A 181 -21.69 -2.04 12.65
CA LYS A 181 -21.57 -3.37 13.24
C LYS A 181 -20.34 -4.11 12.72
N ASN A 182 -19.63 -4.75 13.61
CA ASN A 182 -18.71 -5.84 13.23
C ASN A 182 -19.35 -7.19 13.59
N SER A 183 -19.00 -8.24 12.90
CA SER A 183 -19.44 -9.60 13.19
C SER A 183 -18.34 -10.60 12.86
N LYS A 184 -18.31 -11.68 13.65
CA LYS A 184 -17.39 -12.79 13.52
C LYS A 184 -18.17 -14.06 13.31
N SER A 185 -17.76 -14.86 12.36
CA SER A 185 -18.39 -16.16 12.10
C SER A 185 -17.32 -17.13 11.65
N SER A 186 -17.15 -18.24 12.36
CA SER A 186 -16.15 -19.26 12.06
C SER A 186 -14.79 -18.68 11.65
N ASN A 187 -14.59 -18.41 10.37
CA ASN A 187 -13.35 -17.92 9.77
C ASN A 187 -13.58 -16.62 8.98
N THR A 188 -14.67 -15.92 9.21
CA THR A 188 -14.97 -14.66 8.51
C THR A 188 -15.07 -13.52 9.52
N PHE A 189 -14.40 -12.43 9.22
CA PHE A 189 -14.56 -11.16 9.89
C PHE A 189 -15.24 -10.16 8.96
N ARG A 190 -16.23 -9.43 9.49
CA ARG A 190 -17.02 -8.49 8.72
C ARG A 190 -17.18 -7.18 9.47
N VAL A 191 -16.96 -6.06 8.77
CA VAL A 191 -17.19 -4.71 9.29
C VAL A 191 -18.07 -3.95 8.34
N LEU A 192 -19.09 -3.32 8.89
CA LEU A 192 -19.99 -2.42 8.16
C LEU A 192 -19.77 -0.99 8.65
N GLY A 193 -19.84 -0.04 7.73
CA GLY A 193 -19.76 1.38 8.07
C GLY A 193 -20.34 2.25 6.96
N GLU A 194 -20.27 3.54 7.20
CA GLU A 194 -20.69 4.60 6.27
C GLU A 194 -19.66 5.70 6.21
N VAL A 195 -19.49 6.29 5.04
CA VAL A 195 -18.74 7.53 4.84
C VAL A 195 -19.71 8.64 4.48
N MET A 196 -19.60 9.80 5.12
CA MET A 196 -20.35 11.02 4.80
C MET A 196 -19.41 12.04 4.17
N ASN A 197 -19.80 12.60 3.02
CA ASN A 197 -19.10 13.73 2.42
C ASN A 197 -19.61 15.03 3.03
N GLN A 198 -18.78 15.73 3.81
CA GLN A 198 -19.04 17.07 4.36
C GLN A 198 -18.43 18.19 3.48
N GLY A 199 -17.81 17.82 2.37
CA GLY A 199 -17.26 18.76 1.40
C GLY A 199 -18.33 19.46 0.58
N LYS A 200 -17.89 20.38 -0.28
CA LYS A 200 -18.76 21.19 -1.14
C LYS A 200 -19.03 20.55 -2.49
N ASP A 201 -18.11 19.70 -2.94
CA ASP A 201 -18.14 19.03 -4.23
C ASP A 201 -18.35 17.53 -4.03
N ASP A 202 -18.66 16.80 -5.10
CA ASP A 202 -18.75 15.35 -5.07
C ASP A 202 -17.38 14.76 -4.65
N ALA A 203 -17.40 13.77 -3.78
CA ALA A 203 -16.23 12.97 -3.45
C ALA A 203 -16.22 11.75 -4.38
N ASN A 204 -15.23 11.70 -5.28
CA ASN A 204 -15.11 10.63 -6.27
C ASN A 204 -14.14 9.54 -5.80
N ALA A 205 -14.39 8.30 -6.20
CA ALA A 205 -13.58 7.14 -5.85
C ALA A 205 -13.31 7.03 -4.34
N VAL A 206 -14.37 7.15 -3.53
CA VAL A 206 -14.25 7.11 -2.07
C VAL A 206 -13.82 5.73 -1.61
N LYS A 207 -12.59 5.65 -1.15
CA LYS A 207 -11.90 4.44 -0.68
C LYS A 207 -11.73 4.47 0.83
N VAL A 208 -12.07 3.37 1.48
CA VAL A 208 -11.82 3.10 2.90
C VAL A 208 -10.75 2.05 2.99
N SER A 209 -9.65 2.33 3.67
CA SER A 209 -8.61 1.37 4.02
C SER A 209 -8.69 1.01 5.50
N ALA A 210 -8.28 -0.21 5.84
CA ALA A 210 -8.29 -0.70 7.22
C ALA A 210 -7.04 -1.53 7.52
N ILE A 211 -6.58 -1.42 8.77
CA ILE A 211 -5.56 -2.28 9.36
C ILE A 211 -6.18 -2.96 10.57
N PHE A 212 -6.06 -4.28 10.64
CA PHE A 212 -6.65 -5.09 11.71
C PHE A 212 -5.55 -5.60 12.64
N TYR A 213 -5.70 -5.40 13.95
CA TYR A 213 -4.68 -5.69 14.94
C TYR A 213 -5.13 -6.72 15.96
N ASP A 214 -4.15 -7.47 16.49
CA ASP A 214 -4.32 -8.31 17.66
C ASP A 214 -4.25 -7.51 18.97
N GLU A 215 -4.34 -8.21 20.11
CA GLU A 215 -4.24 -7.63 21.47
C GLU A 215 -2.89 -6.97 21.77
N LYS A 216 -1.84 -7.32 21.00
CA LYS A 216 -0.48 -6.77 21.11
C LYS A 216 -0.18 -5.70 20.07
N HIS A 217 -1.23 -5.19 19.39
CA HIS A 217 -1.12 -4.25 18.27
C HIS A 217 -0.25 -4.75 17.11
N LYS A 218 -0.20 -6.06 16.88
CA LYS A 218 0.42 -6.65 15.70
C LYS A 218 -0.60 -6.71 14.58
N VAL A 219 -0.18 -6.37 13.36
CA VAL A 219 -1.05 -6.45 12.18
C VAL A 219 -1.39 -7.91 11.91
N ILE A 220 -2.67 -8.21 11.86
CA ILE A 220 -3.21 -9.52 11.45
C ILE A 220 -3.49 -9.51 9.96
N ASP A 221 -4.11 -8.41 9.49
CA ASP A 221 -4.51 -8.24 8.10
C ASP A 221 -4.69 -6.76 7.76
N THR A 222 -4.77 -6.46 6.48
CA THR A 222 -5.00 -5.11 5.96
C THR A 222 -5.74 -5.21 4.64
N ASP A 223 -6.68 -4.31 4.40
CA ASP A 223 -7.49 -4.33 3.18
C ASP A 223 -8.02 -2.92 2.87
N TYR A 224 -8.58 -2.75 1.69
CA TYR A 224 -9.33 -1.57 1.33
C TYR A 224 -10.57 -1.92 0.51
N VAL A 225 -11.59 -1.09 0.62
CA VAL A 225 -12.84 -1.21 -0.14
C VAL A 225 -13.28 0.17 -0.63
N PHE A 226 -14.06 0.21 -1.70
CA PHE A 226 -14.76 1.42 -2.10
C PHE A 226 -16.14 1.45 -1.46
N THR A 227 -16.66 2.65 -1.20
CA THR A 227 -18.07 2.82 -0.82
C THR A 227 -18.98 2.44 -1.99
N ASN A 228 -20.25 2.16 -1.71
CA ASN A 228 -21.23 1.86 -2.75
C ASN A 228 -22.49 2.74 -2.58
N PRO A 229 -22.65 3.79 -3.42
CA PRO A 229 -21.79 4.19 -4.54
C PRO A 229 -20.42 4.71 -4.09
N ASP A 230 -19.44 4.68 -4.99
CA ASP A 230 -18.09 5.20 -4.79
C ASP A 230 -17.98 6.72 -5.04
N ILE A 231 -19.05 7.35 -5.51
CA ILE A 231 -19.22 8.80 -5.61
C ILE A 231 -20.22 9.25 -4.56
N ILE A 232 -19.80 10.16 -3.68
CA ILE A 232 -20.66 10.68 -2.61
C ILE A 232 -20.86 12.18 -2.81
N SER A 233 -22.09 12.59 -3.14
CA SER A 233 -22.44 14.01 -3.26
C SER A 233 -22.41 14.74 -1.90
N PRO A 234 -22.29 16.07 -1.88
CA PRO A 234 -22.25 16.88 -0.65
C PRO A 234 -23.39 16.54 0.31
N ASN A 235 -23.03 16.35 1.59
CA ASN A 235 -23.94 15.99 2.69
C ASN A 235 -24.69 14.64 2.48
N LYS A 236 -24.19 13.78 1.62
CA LYS A 236 -24.70 12.43 1.45
C LYS A 236 -23.76 11.41 2.10
N LYS A 237 -24.29 10.21 2.28
CA LYS A 237 -23.57 9.06 2.83
C LYS A 237 -23.58 7.91 1.86
N ALA A 238 -22.52 7.11 1.90
CA ALA A 238 -22.48 5.82 1.23
C ALA A 238 -21.95 4.74 2.17
N PRO A 239 -22.54 3.54 2.17
CA PRO A 239 -22.07 2.42 2.96
C PRO A 239 -20.82 1.77 2.36
N PHE A 240 -20.07 1.09 3.22
CA PHE A 240 -19.00 0.18 2.84
C PHE A 240 -19.03 -1.09 3.69
N GLU A 241 -18.40 -2.13 3.19
CA GLU A 241 -18.28 -3.41 3.87
C GLU A 241 -16.91 -4.02 3.64
N PHE A 242 -16.22 -4.36 4.73
CA PHE A 242 -15.13 -5.34 4.72
C PHE A 242 -15.69 -6.71 5.04
N SER A 243 -15.30 -7.72 4.26
CA SER A 243 -15.65 -9.11 4.51
C SER A 243 -14.53 -10.01 4.02
N PHE A 244 -13.74 -10.57 4.91
CA PHE A 244 -12.58 -11.37 4.56
C PHE A 244 -12.43 -12.61 5.42
N TYR A 245 -11.70 -13.57 4.89
CA TYR A 245 -11.37 -14.81 5.58
C TYR A 245 -10.16 -14.58 6.48
N VAL A 246 -10.26 -15.02 7.71
CA VAL A 246 -9.17 -15.04 8.69
C VAL A 246 -9.24 -16.31 9.52
N ASP A 247 -8.11 -16.99 9.72
CA ASP A 247 -8.07 -18.29 10.42
C ASP A 247 -8.68 -18.22 11.84
N ASN A 248 -8.56 -17.08 12.52
CA ASN A 248 -9.16 -16.87 13.83
C ASN A 248 -9.62 -15.42 14.00
N PRO A 249 -10.89 -15.10 13.68
CA PRO A 249 -11.46 -13.76 13.81
C PRO A 249 -11.39 -13.18 15.23
N GLU A 250 -11.37 -14.06 16.25
CA GLU A 250 -11.30 -13.65 17.66
C GLU A 250 -9.96 -12.98 18.04
N LYS A 251 -8.92 -13.16 17.22
CA LYS A 251 -7.64 -12.48 17.42
C LYS A 251 -7.72 -11.00 17.08
N ILE A 252 -8.63 -10.57 16.21
CA ILE A 252 -8.80 -9.16 15.87
C ILE A 252 -9.39 -8.43 17.09
N LYS A 253 -8.66 -7.45 17.62
CA LYS A 253 -9.01 -6.71 18.85
C LYS A 253 -9.18 -5.21 18.62
N SER A 254 -8.54 -4.65 17.59
CA SER A 254 -8.70 -3.26 17.22
C SER A 254 -8.51 -3.07 15.71
N MET A 255 -8.96 -1.95 15.21
CA MET A 255 -8.91 -1.60 13.80
C MET A 255 -8.54 -0.12 13.67
N ALA A 256 -7.67 0.19 12.72
CA ALA A 256 -7.43 1.55 12.29
C ALA A 256 -8.00 1.73 10.87
N PHE A 257 -8.59 2.89 10.62
CA PHE A 257 -9.18 3.19 9.32
C PHE A 257 -8.63 4.49 8.76
N ASN A 258 -8.57 4.56 7.44
CA ASN A 258 -8.40 5.81 6.71
C ASN A 258 -9.44 5.90 5.59
N VAL A 259 -9.79 7.12 5.17
CA VAL A 259 -10.74 7.34 4.07
C VAL A 259 -10.19 8.43 3.16
N GLN A 260 -10.20 8.17 1.87
CA GLN A 260 -9.73 9.10 0.86
C GLN A 260 -10.65 9.08 -0.37
N SER A 261 -10.77 10.22 -1.00
CA SER A 261 -11.33 10.36 -2.35
C SER A 261 -10.34 11.11 -3.23
N ASP A 262 -10.74 11.40 -4.45
CA ASP A 262 -9.93 12.23 -5.35
C ASP A 262 -9.76 13.65 -4.77
N GLU A 263 -10.77 14.18 -4.09
CA GLU A 263 -10.83 15.57 -3.61
C GLU A 263 -10.53 15.71 -2.12
N TYR A 264 -10.88 14.70 -1.32
CA TYR A 264 -10.95 14.84 0.13
C TYR A 264 -10.25 13.71 0.87
N SER A 265 -9.92 13.99 2.13
CA SER A 265 -9.41 13.01 3.10
C SER A 265 -10.30 12.91 4.33
N LEU A 266 -10.04 11.91 5.17
CA LEU A 266 -10.72 11.68 6.43
C LEU A 266 -10.56 12.87 7.38
N ILE A 267 -11.66 13.28 7.98
CA ILE A 267 -11.65 14.22 9.10
C ILE A 267 -11.02 13.53 10.30
N THR A 268 -9.87 14.03 10.73
CA THR A 268 -9.18 13.56 11.92
C THR A 268 -9.56 14.45 13.10
N ASP A 269 -10.33 13.92 14.04
CA ASP A 269 -10.53 14.59 15.31
C ASP A 269 -9.18 14.71 16.01
N ASN A 270 -8.79 15.94 16.38
CA ASN A 270 -7.50 16.29 16.97
C ASN A 270 -7.03 15.27 18.03
N GLY A 271 -6.11 14.37 17.63
CA GLY A 271 -5.37 13.47 18.52
C GLY A 271 -5.98 12.08 18.78
N GLN A 272 -7.06 11.70 18.17
CA GLN A 272 -7.50 10.31 18.17
C GLN A 272 -6.89 9.59 16.96
N ASN A 273 -5.95 8.69 17.22
CA ASN A 273 -5.66 7.62 16.27
C ASN A 273 -7.01 6.97 15.94
N ASN A 274 -7.36 6.87 14.65
CA ASN A 274 -8.60 6.23 14.18
C ASN A 274 -8.63 4.72 14.49
N THR A 275 -8.10 4.35 15.65
CA THR A 275 -8.06 2.99 16.15
C THR A 275 -9.27 2.77 17.04
N ILE A 276 -10.18 1.91 16.60
CA ILE A 276 -11.41 1.60 17.30
C ILE A 276 -11.21 0.26 18.02
N PRO A 277 -11.28 0.20 19.37
CA PRO A 277 -11.33 -1.06 20.09
C PRO A 277 -12.60 -1.83 19.71
N GLN A 278 -12.52 -3.13 19.61
CA GLN A 278 -13.71 -3.94 19.44
C GLN A 278 -14.54 -3.91 20.75
N GLN A 279 -15.82 -3.61 20.62
CA GLN A 279 -16.82 -3.74 21.68
C GLN A 279 -17.31 -5.17 21.82
#